data_7d6c47f0f919f46bf6fdd24543390821
#
_entry.id   7d6c47f0f919f46bf6fdd24543390821
#
_cell.length_a   1.000
_cell.length_b   1.000
_cell.length_c   1.000
_cell.angle_alpha   90.00
_cell.angle_beta   90.00
_cell.angle_gamma   90.00
#
_symmetry.space_group_name_H-M   'P 1'
#
loop_
_entity.id
_entity.type
_entity.pdbx_description
1 polymer ?
#
loop_
_entity_poly.entity_id
_entity_poly.type
_entity_poly.pdbx_seq_one_letter_code
_entity_poly.pdbx_strand_id
1 'polypeptide(L)'
;DKEAAAALVNRAGGAISEVKSYQKEMVLVAQLDGEVTSIYPSIGELVGSGAPIMSVALMDKMWVTFNVREDHLQDFKKDAVITAFVPALNNQEVRLRVTNLKDVGTYAVWRATKSMGSYDLKTFAVKAIPVSQIKDLRPGMTIVLK
;
A
#
# COMPACT_ATOMS: atom_id res chain seq x y z
N ASP A 1 50.29 18.49 -24.14
CA ASP A 1 50.17 17.64 -23.06
C ASP A 1 49.36 18.16 -21.87
N LYS A 2 48.93 19.44 -21.86
CA LYS A 2 47.96 19.93 -20.90
C LYS A 2 46.61 19.24 -21.01
N GLU A 3 46.14 18.88 -22.19
CA GLU A 3 44.90 18.17 -22.43
C GLU A 3 44.92 16.74 -21.87
N ALA A 4 46.05 16.04 -22.02
CA ALA A 4 46.21 14.69 -21.46
C ALA A 4 46.19 14.71 -19.92
N ALA A 5 46.80 15.74 -19.30
CA ALA A 5 46.75 15.91 -17.86
C ALA A 5 45.32 16.24 -17.39
N ALA A 6 44.59 17.10 -18.08
CA ALA A 6 43.21 17.42 -17.79
C ALA A 6 42.27 16.20 -17.92
N ALA A 7 42.49 15.37 -18.92
CA ALA A 7 41.74 14.13 -19.09
C ALA A 7 41.97 13.13 -17.98
N LEU A 8 43.20 13.01 -17.48
CA LEU A 8 43.53 12.18 -16.33
C LEU A 8 42.88 12.68 -15.04
N VAL A 9 42.89 13.99 -14.80
CA VAL A 9 42.23 14.59 -13.63
C VAL A 9 40.69 14.34 -13.69
N ASN A 10 40.08 14.53 -14.85
CA ASN A 10 38.64 14.25 -15.03
C ASN A 10 38.29 12.78 -14.80
N ARG A 11 39.16 11.87 -15.29
CA ARG A 11 38.97 10.44 -15.07
C ARG A 11 39.11 10.04 -13.60
N ALA A 12 40.10 10.60 -12.90
CA ALA A 12 40.29 10.42 -11.46
C ALA A 12 39.07 10.98 -10.66
N GLY A 13 38.59 12.16 -11.05
CA GLY A 13 37.41 12.77 -10.47
C GLY A 13 36.14 11.90 -10.65
N GLY A 14 35.98 11.29 -11.83
CA GLY A 14 34.90 10.33 -12.10
C GLY A 14 34.98 9.10 -11.19
N ALA A 15 36.15 8.50 -11.05
CA ALA A 15 36.37 7.34 -10.18
C ALA A 15 36.09 7.68 -8.69
N ILE A 16 36.48 8.85 -8.22
CA ILE A 16 36.18 9.30 -6.86
C ILE A 16 34.68 9.50 -6.67
N SER A 17 33.99 10.05 -7.67
CA SER A 17 32.53 10.23 -7.62
C SER A 17 31.79 8.90 -7.54
N GLU A 18 32.25 7.92 -8.30
CA GLU A 18 31.69 6.56 -8.28
C GLU A 18 31.84 5.90 -6.89
N VAL A 19 33.04 5.92 -6.32
CA VAL A 19 33.29 5.38 -4.97
C VAL A 19 32.45 6.09 -3.90
N LYS A 20 32.29 7.41 -4.00
CA LYS A 20 31.41 8.17 -3.09
C LYS A 20 29.94 7.78 -3.22
N SER A 21 29.50 7.42 -4.42
CA SER A 21 28.13 6.92 -4.63
C SER A 21 27.94 5.57 -3.96
N TYR A 22 28.87 4.64 -4.11
CA TYR A 22 28.82 3.36 -3.40
C TYR A 22 28.84 3.52 -1.87
N GLN A 23 29.63 4.48 -1.33
CA GLN A 23 29.63 4.74 0.10
C GLN A 23 28.28 5.25 0.62
N LYS A 24 27.55 6.05 -0.16
CA LYS A 24 26.21 6.50 0.21
C LYS A 24 25.19 5.36 0.26
N GLU A 25 25.36 4.35 -0.59
CA GLU A 25 24.50 3.18 -0.62
C GLU A 25 24.72 2.21 0.55
N MET A 26 25.85 2.31 1.25
CA MET A 26 26.13 1.52 2.45
C MET A 26 25.25 1.88 3.65
N VAL A 27 24.63 3.05 3.63
CA VAL A 27 23.72 3.50 4.68
C VAL A 27 22.34 3.68 4.10
N LEU A 28 21.43 2.79 4.47
CA LEU A 28 20.04 2.89 4.09
C LEU A 28 19.33 3.93 4.94
N VAL A 29 18.86 4.99 4.31
CA VAL A 29 18.11 6.08 4.96
C VAL A 29 16.63 5.97 4.60
N ALA A 30 15.75 6.05 5.61
CA ALA A 30 14.32 6.12 5.40
C ALA A 30 13.96 7.37 4.60
N GLN A 31 13.26 7.20 3.49
CA GLN A 31 12.82 8.31 2.62
C GLN A 31 11.40 8.81 2.97
N LEU A 32 10.70 8.08 3.80
CA LEU A 32 9.31 8.33 4.17
C LEU A 32 9.12 8.03 5.65
N ASP A 33 8.24 8.79 6.29
CA ASP A 33 7.80 8.52 7.65
C ASP A 33 6.85 7.32 7.65
N GLY A 34 7.06 6.37 8.58
CA GLY A 34 6.27 5.16 8.66
C GLY A 34 6.75 4.20 9.72
N GLU A 35 6.06 3.08 9.85
CA GLU A 35 6.43 1.99 10.77
C GLU A 35 7.07 0.85 9.99
N VAL A 36 8.24 0.37 10.42
CA VAL A 36 8.88 -0.81 9.83
C VAL A 36 8.06 -2.04 10.18
N THR A 37 7.51 -2.69 9.17
CA THR A 37 6.66 -3.88 9.36
C THR A 37 7.42 -5.18 9.21
N SER A 38 8.47 -5.20 8.40
CA SER A 38 9.29 -6.40 8.18
C SER A 38 10.72 -6.00 7.81
N ILE A 39 11.67 -6.78 8.29
CA ILE A 39 13.06 -6.73 7.88
C ILE A 39 13.36 -8.13 7.30
N TYR A 40 13.83 -8.19 6.06
CA TYR A 40 13.98 -9.46 5.33
C TYR A 40 15.33 -10.13 5.58
N PRO A 41 16.49 -9.44 5.44
CA PRO A 41 17.78 -10.09 5.61
C PRO A 41 18.19 -10.21 7.08
N SER A 42 18.92 -11.27 7.38
CA SER A 42 19.58 -11.46 8.66
C SER A 42 20.95 -10.76 8.69
N ILE A 43 21.45 -10.46 9.88
CA ILE A 43 22.78 -9.89 10.03
C ILE A 43 23.82 -10.88 9.51
N GLY A 44 24.69 -10.42 8.60
CA GLY A 44 25.71 -11.23 7.94
C GLY A 44 25.24 -11.88 6.64
N GLU A 45 23.99 -11.72 6.24
CA GLU A 45 23.45 -12.21 4.98
C GLU A 45 23.89 -11.31 3.82
N LEU A 46 24.30 -11.91 2.71
CA LEU A 46 24.63 -11.19 1.49
C LEU A 46 23.35 -10.85 0.72
N VAL A 47 23.10 -9.57 0.54
CA VAL A 47 21.91 -9.06 -0.17
C VAL A 47 22.31 -8.60 -1.57
N GLY A 48 21.64 -9.15 -2.59
CA GLY A 48 21.86 -8.77 -3.98
C GLY A 48 21.26 -7.38 -4.32
N SER A 49 21.77 -6.78 -5.37
CA SER A 49 21.23 -5.52 -5.88
C SER A 49 19.76 -5.68 -6.27
N GLY A 50 18.90 -4.77 -5.78
CA GLY A 50 17.46 -4.79 -6.02
C GLY A 50 16.65 -5.71 -5.11
N ALA A 51 17.28 -6.45 -4.18
CA ALA A 51 16.56 -7.25 -3.21
C ALA A 51 15.91 -6.35 -2.14
N PRO A 52 14.68 -6.68 -1.69
CA PRO A 52 14.02 -5.91 -0.65
C PRO A 52 14.73 -6.10 0.69
N ILE A 53 15.01 -5.02 1.40
CA ILE A 53 15.64 -5.03 2.73
C ILE A 53 14.61 -4.93 3.83
N MET A 54 13.62 -4.03 3.67
CA MET A 54 12.56 -3.85 4.65
C MET A 54 11.27 -3.35 4.00
N SER A 55 10.16 -3.57 4.69
CA SER A 55 8.86 -2.96 4.38
C SER A 55 8.53 -1.89 5.40
N VAL A 56 8.07 -0.74 4.90
CA VAL A 56 7.61 0.38 5.73
C VAL A 56 6.15 0.64 5.42
N ALA A 57 5.29 0.59 6.42
CA ALA A 57 3.88 0.94 6.29
C ALA A 57 3.65 2.43 6.57
N LEU A 58 2.95 3.11 5.67
CA LEU A 58 2.58 4.51 5.81
C LEU A 58 1.23 4.58 6.55
N MET A 59 1.26 4.85 7.84
CA MET A 59 0.07 4.82 8.70
C MET A 59 -0.94 5.94 8.39
N ASP A 60 -0.50 7.03 7.81
CA ASP A 60 -1.33 8.15 7.38
C ASP A 60 -2.00 7.95 6.01
N LYS A 61 -1.56 6.93 5.24
CA LYS A 61 -2.06 6.63 3.89
C LYS A 61 -2.81 5.29 3.81
N MET A 62 -3.41 4.87 4.90
CA MET A 62 -4.19 3.64 4.93
C MET A 62 -5.49 3.77 4.14
N TRP A 63 -5.93 2.65 3.57
CA TRP A 63 -7.23 2.53 2.94
C TRP A 63 -7.89 1.21 3.34
N VAL A 64 -9.19 1.16 3.16
CA VAL A 64 -10.01 -0.04 3.39
C VAL A 64 -10.62 -0.47 2.07
N THR A 65 -10.71 -1.76 1.84
CA THR A 65 -11.42 -2.32 0.69
C THR A 65 -12.57 -3.18 1.19
N PHE A 66 -13.77 -2.89 0.72
CA PHE A 66 -14.97 -3.68 0.97
C PHE A 66 -15.40 -4.36 -0.32
N ASN A 67 -15.85 -5.60 -0.22
CA ASN A 67 -16.52 -6.29 -1.31
C ASN A 67 -18.03 -6.14 -1.14
N VAL A 68 -18.63 -5.32 -1.97
CA VAL A 68 -20.04 -4.93 -1.90
C VAL A 68 -20.78 -5.53 -3.09
N ARG A 69 -21.92 -6.15 -2.83
CA ARG A 69 -22.78 -6.70 -3.86
C ARG A 69 -23.53 -5.57 -4.59
N GLU A 70 -23.82 -5.76 -5.87
CA GLU A 70 -24.38 -4.74 -6.78
C GLU A 70 -25.67 -4.08 -6.25
N ASP A 71 -26.52 -4.82 -5.57
CA ASP A 71 -27.78 -4.32 -4.98
C ASP A 71 -27.58 -3.28 -3.85
N HIS A 72 -26.40 -3.27 -3.23
CA HIS A 72 -26.05 -2.31 -2.17
C HIS A 72 -25.16 -1.15 -2.67
N LEU A 73 -24.82 -1.09 -3.95
CA LEU A 73 -23.92 -0.05 -4.48
C LEU A 73 -24.49 1.37 -4.40
N GLN A 74 -25.79 1.54 -4.25
CA GLN A 74 -26.41 2.86 -4.18
C GLN A 74 -25.89 3.69 -3.00
N ASP A 75 -25.49 3.03 -1.91
CA ASP A 75 -24.96 3.66 -0.71
C ASP A 75 -23.46 3.99 -0.80
N PHE A 76 -22.77 3.42 -1.81
CA PHE A 76 -21.32 3.52 -1.98
C PHE A 76 -20.91 4.40 -3.17
N LYS A 77 -21.60 5.52 -3.39
CA LYS A 77 -21.19 6.46 -4.45
C LYS A 77 -19.82 7.06 -4.16
N LYS A 78 -19.12 7.47 -5.22
CA LYS A 78 -17.87 8.20 -5.09
C LYS A 78 -18.06 9.43 -4.19
N ASP A 79 -17.11 9.66 -3.29
CA ASP A 79 -17.11 10.72 -2.26
C ASP A 79 -18.19 10.58 -1.16
N ALA A 80 -19.00 9.52 -1.18
CA ALA A 80 -19.90 9.22 -0.07
C ALA A 80 -19.11 8.92 1.22
N VAL A 81 -19.64 9.37 2.35
CA VAL A 81 -19.09 9.05 3.67
C VAL A 81 -19.93 7.93 4.28
N ILE A 82 -19.27 6.83 4.58
CA ILE A 82 -19.87 5.65 5.18
C ILE A 82 -19.36 5.47 6.60
N THR A 83 -20.18 4.89 7.44
CA THR A 83 -19.84 4.55 8.82
C THR A 83 -19.49 3.07 8.93
N ALA A 84 -18.41 2.78 9.60
CA ALA A 84 -17.95 1.43 9.83
C ALA A 84 -17.41 1.28 11.27
N PHE A 85 -17.20 0.06 11.71
CA PHE A 85 -16.69 -0.27 13.04
C PHE A 85 -15.41 -1.08 12.92
N VAL A 86 -14.48 -0.85 13.84
CA VAL A 86 -13.25 -1.64 14.00
C VAL A 86 -13.37 -2.53 15.22
N PRO A 87 -13.68 -3.83 15.08
CA PRO A 87 -13.84 -4.74 16.21
C PRO A 87 -12.60 -4.81 17.11
N ALA A 88 -11.41 -4.79 16.51
CA ALA A 88 -10.14 -4.82 17.23
C ALA A 88 -9.91 -3.59 18.14
N LEU A 89 -10.61 -2.49 17.91
CA LEU A 89 -10.55 -1.25 18.69
C LEU A 89 -11.86 -1.05 19.50
N ASN A 90 -12.36 -2.09 20.14
CA ASN A 90 -13.61 -2.06 20.94
C ASN A 90 -14.84 -1.56 20.16
N ASN A 91 -14.97 -1.98 18.89
CA ASN A 91 -16.02 -1.52 17.99
C ASN A 91 -16.03 0.01 17.81
N GLN A 92 -14.87 0.63 17.82
CA GLN A 92 -14.76 2.06 17.57
C GLN A 92 -15.38 2.40 16.21
N GLU A 93 -16.27 3.38 16.22
CA GLU A 93 -16.90 3.90 15.01
C GLU A 93 -15.91 4.76 14.24
N VAL A 94 -15.83 4.51 12.92
CA VAL A 94 -14.94 5.21 12.01
C VAL A 94 -15.71 5.67 10.78
N ARG A 95 -15.41 6.89 10.32
CA ARG A 95 -16.00 7.42 9.09
C ARG A 95 -14.99 7.26 7.96
N LEU A 96 -15.46 6.69 6.86
CA LEU A 96 -14.68 6.40 5.67
C LEU A 96 -15.29 7.12 4.47
N ARG A 97 -14.45 7.70 3.64
CA ARG A 97 -14.86 8.30 2.36
C ARG A 97 -14.55 7.34 1.22
N VAL A 98 -15.55 7.03 0.43
CA VAL A 98 -15.41 6.21 -0.77
C VAL A 98 -14.59 6.97 -1.82
N THR A 99 -13.51 6.37 -2.29
CA THR A 99 -12.62 6.98 -3.29
C THR A 99 -12.73 6.32 -4.65
N ASN A 100 -12.94 5.02 -4.68
CA ASN A 100 -12.99 4.26 -5.92
C ASN A 100 -13.91 3.05 -5.81
N LEU A 101 -14.62 2.75 -6.90
CA LEU A 101 -15.38 1.53 -7.09
C LEU A 101 -14.79 0.79 -8.29
N LYS A 102 -14.50 -0.48 -8.13
CA LYS A 102 -13.96 -1.33 -9.18
C LYS A 102 -14.78 -2.61 -9.29
N ASP A 103 -15.18 -2.98 -10.50
CA ASP A 103 -15.71 -4.32 -10.79
C ASP A 103 -14.64 -5.37 -10.50
N VAL A 104 -14.96 -6.37 -9.69
CA VAL A 104 -14.02 -7.45 -9.31
C VAL A 104 -13.92 -8.50 -10.43
N GLY A 105 -14.76 -8.37 -11.47
CA GLY A 105 -14.80 -9.33 -12.59
C GLY A 105 -15.31 -10.70 -12.16
N THR A 106 -15.27 -11.64 -13.09
CA THR A 106 -15.84 -12.98 -12.96
C THR A 106 -15.14 -13.93 -11.97
N TYR A 107 -14.00 -13.54 -11.40
CA TYR A 107 -13.25 -14.39 -10.46
C TYR A 107 -13.87 -14.50 -9.06
N ALA A 108 -14.81 -13.63 -8.71
CA ALA A 108 -15.52 -13.65 -7.43
C ALA A 108 -16.97 -14.14 -7.55
N VAL A 109 -17.34 -14.69 -8.68
CA VAL A 109 -18.68 -15.26 -8.87
C VAL A 109 -18.72 -16.64 -8.20
N TRP A 110 -19.28 -16.71 -7.00
CA TRP A 110 -19.85 -17.94 -6.50
C TRP A 110 -20.91 -18.40 -7.53
N ARG A 111 -20.72 -19.57 -8.12
CA ARG A 111 -21.77 -20.20 -8.91
C ARG A 111 -22.97 -20.41 -8.01
N ALA A 112 -23.91 -19.50 -8.06
CA ALA A 112 -25.24 -19.74 -7.55
C ALA A 112 -25.83 -20.88 -8.40
N THR A 113 -25.92 -22.06 -7.83
CA THR A 113 -26.78 -23.14 -8.37
C THR A 113 -28.18 -22.56 -8.52
N LYS A 114 -28.68 -22.56 -9.76
CA LYS A 114 -29.98 -22.07 -10.15
C LYS A 114 -31.06 -22.44 -9.13
N SER A 115 -31.52 -21.47 -8.36
CA SER A 115 -32.86 -21.44 -7.84
C SER A 115 -33.61 -20.33 -8.56
N MET A 116 -34.79 -20.62 -9.04
CA MET A 116 -35.61 -19.77 -9.90
C MET A 116 -35.70 -18.32 -9.33
N GLY A 117 -35.32 -17.32 -10.14
CA GLY A 117 -35.61 -15.91 -9.91
C GLY A 117 -34.48 -15.04 -9.34
N SER A 118 -33.28 -15.56 -9.12
CA SER A 118 -32.16 -14.81 -8.63
C SER A 118 -31.23 -14.43 -9.80
N TYR A 119 -31.10 -13.14 -10.09
CA TYR A 119 -30.09 -12.63 -11.02
C TYR A 119 -28.70 -12.84 -10.41
N ASP A 120 -27.70 -13.19 -11.23
CA ASP A 120 -26.29 -13.21 -10.81
C ASP A 120 -25.83 -11.77 -10.53
N LEU A 121 -25.90 -11.37 -9.26
CA LEU A 121 -25.45 -10.06 -8.82
C LEU A 121 -23.93 -10.03 -8.75
N LYS A 122 -23.34 -9.04 -9.41
CA LYS A 122 -21.90 -8.82 -9.40
C LYS A 122 -21.43 -8.25 -8.07
N THR A 123 -20.15 -8.49 -7.77
CA THR A 123 -19.47 -7.91 -6.60
C THR A 123 -18.52 -6.83 -7.04
N PHE A 124 -18.49 -5.74 -6.30
CA PHE A 124 -17.63 -4.60 -6.54
C PHE A 124 -16.67 -4.40 -5.36
N ALA A 125 -15.41 -4.13 -5.66
CA ALA A 125 -14.46 -3.69 -4.66
C ALA A 125 -14.59 -2.18 -4.48
N VAL A 126 -15.02 -1.77 -3.31
CA VAL A 126 -15.15 -0.36 -2.90
C VAL A 126 -13.93 0.01 -2.08
N LYS A 127 -13.12 0.94 -2.56
CA LYS A 127 -12.00 1.49 -1.83
C LYS A 127 -12.42 2.76 -1.10
N ALA A 128 -12.16 2.81 0.20
CA ALA A 128 -12.44 3.96 1.03
C ALA A 128 -11.23 4.36 1.88
N ILE A 129 -11.11 5.63 2.19
CA ILE A 129 -10.07 6.17 3.05
C ILE A 129 -10.69 6.75 4.32
N PRO A 130 -10.03 6.65 5.48
CA PRO A 130 -10.48 7.32 6.70
C PRO A 130 -10.59 8.84 6.49
N VAL A 131 -11.69 9.43 6.97
CA VAL A 131 -11.91 10.89 6.93
C VAL A 131 -10.98 11.60 7.93
N SER A 132 -10.67 10.94 9.02
CA SER A 132 -9.74 11.41 10.06
C SER A 132 -8.76 10.30 10.41
N GLN A 133 -7.59 10.68 10.89
CA GLN A 133 -6.60 9.72 11.37
C GLN A 133 -7.18 8.93 12.55
N ILE A 134 -7.12 7.61 12.47
CA ILE A 134 -7.61 6.71 13.49
C ILE A 134 -6.40 6.22 14.28
N LYS A 135 -6.36 6.57 15.56
CA LYS A 135 -5.29 6.12 16.43
C LYS A 135 -5.34 4.60 16.59
N ASP A 136 -4.17 3.98 16.59
CA ASP A 136 -3.98 2.53 16.78
C ASP A 136 -4.56 1.63 15.66
N LEU A 137 -5.07 2.20 14.56
CA LEU A 137 -5.44 1.41 13.39
C LEU A 137 -4.18 0.89 12.69
N ARG A 138 -4.18 -0.41 12.38
CA ARG A 138 -3.05 -1.08 11.72
C ARG A 138 -3.48 -1.79 10.44
N PRO A 139 -2.59 -1.89 9.45
CA PRO A 139 -2.84 -2.72 8.27
C PRO A 139 -3.16 -4.16 8.67
N GLY A 140 -4.16 -4.75 8.01
CA GLY A 140 -4.63 -6.10 8.30
C GLY A 140 -5.76 -6.19 9.33
N MET A 141 -6.15 -5.09 9.99
CA MET A 141 -7.34 -5.07 10.83
C MET A 141 -8.61 -5.16 10.00
N THR A 142 -9.59 -5.89 10.53
CA THR A 142 -10.92 -5.99 9.93
C THR A 142 -11.75 -4.76 10.26
N ILE A 143 -12.47 -4.26 9.26
CA ILE A 143 -13.45 -3.18 9.41
C ILE A 143 -14.79 -3.69 8.92
N VAL A 144 -15.83 -3.50 9.71
CA VAL A 144 -17.20 -3.97 9.45
C VAL A 144 -18.09 -2.77 9.15
N LEU A 145 -18.84 -2.84 8.06
CA LEU A 145 -19.87 -1.85 7.73
C LEU A 145 -21.07 -1.96 8.68
N LYS A 146 -21.70 -0.82 8.93
CA LYS A 146 -22.94 -0.78 9.72
C LYS A 146 -24.10 -1.25 8.88
#